data_cf96f992faa220033bcf7017bef92d92
#
_entry.id   cf96f992faa220033bcf7017bef92d92
#
_cell.length_a   1.000
_cell.length_b   1.000
_cell.length_c   1.000
_cell.angle_alpha   90.00
_cell.angle_beta   90.00
_cell.angle_gamma   90.00
#
_symmetry.space_group_name_H-M   'P 1'
#
loop_
_entity.id
_entity.type
_entity.pdbx_description
1 polymer ?
#
loop_
_entity_poly.entity_id
_entity_poly.type
_entity_poly.pdbx_seq_one_letter_code
_entity_poly.pdbx_strand_id
1 'polypeptide(L)'
;GGGRSAIRVQGATTDLYRIVALNNIPNNTRIWFTDKSWDGGTLSFVSGEVNNVWTNTTGSAIAAGTVIQFDALGGATLGTGGLNSGLGSAGEQLFAYQGTLTSPTFVAGYTSGTVITTGVTTSTSTYVPAGLTSGTNFVALGDITFGSSYVTAAIHNRSLADMRSHIHNTANLTTGNTSTITNGSWPTYTFNIISDEPTTQ
;
A
#
# COMPACT_ATOMS: atom_id res chain seq x y z
N GLY A 1 15.40 -7.19 7.86
CA GLY A 1 14.20 -7.90 7.51
C GLY A 1 13.12 -6.94 7.10
N GLY A 2 12.87 -6.80 5.80
CA GLY A 2 11.87 -5.87 5.31
C GLY A 2 10.45 -6.30 5.68
N GLY A 3 9.77 -5.52 6.50
CA GLY A 3 8.33 -5.63 6.66
C GLY A 3 7.70 -5.51 5.28
N ARG A 4 6.95 -6.53 4.87
CA ARG A 4 6.28 -6.55 3.56
C ARG A 4 4.81 -6.39 3.78
N SER A 5 4.22 -5.43 3.09
CA SER A 5 2.79 -5.17 3.12
C SER A 5 2.28 -4.90 1.73
N ALA A 6 1.02 -5.15 1.52
CA ALA A 6 0.32 -4.75 0.32
C ALA A 6 -0.59 -3.56 0.65
N ILE A 7 -0.60 -2.58 -0.20
CA ILE A 7 -1.42 -1.38 -0.03
C ILE A 7 -2.70 -1.52 -0.84
N ARG A 8 -3.76 -1.06 -0.26
CA ARG A 8 -5.08 -1.03 -0.84
C ARG A 8 -5.74 0.31 -0.51
N VAL A 9 -6.27 0.99 -1.52
CA VAL A 9 -6.75 2.36 -1.40
C VAL A 9 -8.19 2.48 -1.86
N GLN A 10 -8.96 3.29 -1.19
CA GLN A 10 -10.28 3.72 -1.60
C GLN A 10 -10.42 5.23 -1.32
N GLY A 11 -10.66 6.01 -2.38
CA GLY A 11 -11.02 7.42 -2.27
C GLY A 11 -12.53 7.60 -2.22
N ALA A 12 -13.02 8.29 -1.22
CA ALA A 12 -14.41 8.74 -1.06
C ALA A 12 -14.44 9.88 -0.04
N THR A 13 -15.60 10.35 0.37
CA THR A 13 -15.75 11.40 1.40
C THR A 13 -15.03 11.11 2.71
N THR A 14 -14.63 9.88 2.94
CA THR A 14 -13.68 9.44 3.98
C THR A 14 -12.71 8.48 3.32
N ASP A 15 -11.52 8.96 3.00
CA ASP A 15 -10.50 8.16 2.36
C ASP A 15 -9.99 7.09 3.32
N LEU A 16 -9.96 5.85 2.85
CA LEU A 16 -9.46 4.70 3.58
C LEU A 16 -8.39 3.99 2.75
N TYR A 17 -7.40 3.46 3.42
CA TYR A 17 -6.49 2.50 2.81
C TYR A 17 -6.20 1.35 3.79
N ARG A 18 -5.83 0.21 3.26
CA ARG A 18 -5.51 -0.99 4.04
C ARG A 18 -4.17 -1.54 3.60
N ILE A 19 -3.45 -2.09 4.56
CA ILE A 19 -2.27 -2.90 4.31
C ILE A 19 -2.50 -4.31 4.83
N VAL A 20 -1.82 -5.27 4.21
CA VAL A 20 -1.72 -6.65 4.71
C VAL A 20 -0.28 -6.88 5.13
N ALA A 21 -0.08 -7.29 6.38
CA ALA A 21 1.23 -7.71 6.86
C ALA A 21 1.59 -9.04 6.18
N LEU A 22 2.61 -9.06 5.33
CA LEU A 22 3.09 -10.28 4.68
C LEU A 22 4.11 -11.05 5.52
N ASN A 23 4.74 -10.36 6.47
CA ASN A 23 5.57 -10.93 7.53
C ASN A 23 5.10 -10.39 8.88
N ASN A 24 5.53 -11.03 9.97
CA ASN A 24 5.33 -10.45 11.29
C ASN A 24 5.96 -9.06 11.36
N ILE A 25 5.22 -8.11 11.91
CA ILE A 25 5.69 -6.74 12.13
C ILE A 25 6.04 -6.61 13.61
N PRO A 26 7.32 -6.59 14.00
CA PRO A 26 7.73 -6.48 15.39
C PRO A 26 7.15 -5.24 16.08
N ASN A 27 7.00 -5.32 17.40
CA ASN A 27 6.64 -4.15 18.20
C ASN A 27 7.67 -3.02 17.97
N ASN A 28 7.21 -1.78 17.99
CA ASN A 28 7.99 -0.57 17.72
C ASN A 28 8.52 -0.43 16.27
N THR A 29 8.12 -1.29 15.34
CA THR A 29 8.41 -1.09 13.92
C THR A 29 7.74 0.18 13.43
N ARG A 30 8.48 0.98 12.68
CA ARG A 30 8.00 2.22 12.07
C ARG A 30 7.94 2.05 10.56
N ILE A 31 6.82 2.45 9.97
CA ILE A 31 6.61 2.52 8.53
C ILE A 31 6.12 3.93 8.20
N TRP A 32 6.78 4.58 7.26
CA TRP A 32 6.37 5.86 6.75
C TRP A 32 5.40 5.67 5.59
N PHE A 33 4.37 6.49 5.55
CA PHE A 33 3.44 6.60 4.44
C PHE A 33 3.51 7.99 3.84
N THR A 34 3.49 8.06 2.52
CA THR A 34 3.49 9.34 1.81
C THR A 34 2.65 9.25 0.53
N ASP A 35 1.92 10.31 0.24
CA ASP A 35 1.22 10.54 -1.02
C ASP A 35 2.09 11.30 -2.03
N LYS A 36 3.34 11.65 -1.66
CA LYS A 36 4.29 12.32 -2.54
C LYS A 36 4.62 11.47 -3.76
N SER A 37 4.65 12.10 -4.92
CA SER A 37 5.19 11.48 -6.14
C SER A 37 6.68 11.23 -6.02
N TRP A 38 7.16 10.16 -6.65
CA TRP A 38 8.59 9.88 -6.79
C TRP A 38 9.10 10.38 -8.15
N ASP A 39 10.14 11.18 -8.11
CA ASP A 39 10.83 11.66 -9.31
C ASP A 39 12.04 10.77 -9.60
N GLY A 40 11.98 10.02 -10.71
CA GLY A 40 13.06 9.15 -11.14
C GLY A 40 14.29 9.91 -11.71
N GLY A 41 14.14 11.17 -12.08
CA GLY A 41 15.25 12.00 -12.54
C GLY A 41 16.13 12.51 -11.40
N THR A 42 15.51 12.89 -10.29
CA THR A 42 16.21 13.37 -9.09
C THR A 42 16.40 12.30 -8.02
N LEU A 43 15.79 11.13 -8.19
CA LEU A 43 15.75 10.03 -7.21
C LEU A 43 15.27 10.49 -5.83
N SER A 44 14.21 11.28 -5.83
CA SER A 44 13.65 11.88 -4.61
C SER A 44 12.14 12.04 -4.68
N PHE A 45 11.52 12.19 -3.53
CA PHE A 45 10.12 12.60 -3.45
C PHE A 45 9.95 14.06 -3.85
N VAL A 46 8.88 14.34 -4.57
CA VAL A 46 8.48 15.71 -4.92
C VAL A 46 7.98 16.42 -3.67
N SER A 47 8.17 17.74 -3.59
CA SER A 47 7.70 18.57 -2.49
C SER A 47 6.19 18.77 -2.51
N GLY A 48 5.60 19.18 -1.38
CA GLY A 48 4.25 19.74 -1.30
C GLY A 48 3.17 18.81 -0.74
N GLU A 49 3.41 17.51 -0.68
CA GLU A 49 2.45 16.52 -0.15
C GLU A 49 2.88 15.95 1.20
N VAL A 50 2.08 15.06 1.77
CA VAL A 50 2.20 14.65 3.17
C VAL A 50 3.11 13.45 3.35
N ASN A 51 3.75 13.37 4.51
CA ASN A 51 4.60 12.26 4.90
C ASN A 51 4.43 12.01 6.40
N ASN A 52 3.86 10.88 6.78
CA ASN A 52 3.57 10.56 8.17
C ASN A 52 4.06 9.16 8.53
N VAL A 53 4.42 8.98 9.79
CA VAL A 53 4.84 7.69 10.33
C VAL A 53 3.66 6.96 10.97
N TRP A 54 3.63 5.65 10.75
CA TRP A 54 2.91 4.69 11.57
C TRP A 54 3.89 3.86 12.40
N THR A 55 3.51 3.53 13.62
CA THR A 55 4.31 2.70 14.52
C THR A 55 3.47 1.55 15.07
N ASN A 56 4.00 0.34 15.06
CA ASN A 56 3.39 -0.76 15.80
C ASN A 56 3.55 -0.50 17.31
N THR A 57 2.52 0.00 17.95
CA THR A 57 2.45 0.29 19.39
C THR A 57 1.60 -0.71 20.16
N THR A 58 1.33 -1.88 19.58
CA THR A 58 0.45 -2.89 20.20
C THR A 58 1.06 -3.60 21.40
N GLY A 59 2.35 -3.46 21.62
CA GLY A 59 3.10 -4.15 22.68
C GLY A 59 3.60 -5.55 22.26
N SER A 60 3.23 -6.03 21.07
CA SER A 60 3.65 -7.32 20.52
C SER A 60 3.84 -7.26 19.02
N ALA A 61 4.36 -8.33 18.42
CA ALA A 61 4.41 -8.43 16.97
C ALA A 61 2.98 -8.56 16.39
N ILE A 62 2.73 -7.87 15.28
CA ILE A 62 1.53 -8.07 14.47
C ILE A 62 1.80 -9.24 13.53
N ALA A 63 0.94 -10.25 13.58
CA ALA A 63 1.14 -11.48 12.82
C ALA A 63 1.00 -11.26 11.31
N ALA A 64 1.77 -12.01 10.53
CA ALA A 64 1.59 -12.10 9.08
C ALA A 64 0.13 -12.48 8.75
N GLY A 65 -0.42 -11.89 7.70
CA GLY A 65 -1.83 -12.03 7.30
C GLY A 65 -2.77 -11.00 7.92
N THR A 66 -2.33 -10.24 8.91
CA THR A 66 -3.15 -9.21 9.55
C THR A 66 -3.39 -8.05 8.61
N VAL A 67 -4.64 -7.60 8.53
CA VAL A 67 -5.03 -6.39 7.79
C VAL A 67 -5.07 -5.22 8.76
N ILE A 68 -4.43 -4.13 8.40
CA ILE A 68 -4.48 -2.85 9.14
C ILE A 68 -5.16 -1.83 8.25
N GLN A 69 -6.23 -1.21 8.76
CA GLN A 69 -6.94 -0.16 8.05
C GLN A 69 -6.54 1.20 8.61
N PHE A 70 -6.37 2.14 7.71
CA PHE A 70 -6.05 3.53 7.99
C PHE A 70 -7.16 4.44 7.46
N ASP A 71 -7.35 5.57 8.13
CA ASP A 71 -8.20 6.65 7.65
C ASP A 71 -7.36 7.89 7.23
N ALA A 72 -8.01 8.86 6.62
CA ALA A 72 -7.38 10.10 6.17
C ALA A 72 -7.04 11.08 7.31
N LEU A 73 -7.33 10.75 8.54
CA LEU A 73 -7.07 11.57 9.73
C LEU A 73 -5.85 11.07 10.52
N GLY A 74 -5.11 10.12 9.96
CA GLY A 74 -3.96 9.52 10.61
C GLY A 74 -4.32 8.45 11.64
N GLY A 75 -5.55 7.92 11.60
CA GLY A 75 -6.00 6.80 12.43
C GLY A 75 -5.66 5.46 11.83
N ALA A 76 -5.43 4.45 12.69
CA ALA A 76 -5.18 3.07 12.30
C ALA A 76 -5.94 2.10 13.22
N THR A 77 -6.36 0.95 12.68
CA THR A 77 -7.03 -0.09 13.48
C THR A 77 -6.09 -0.82 14.43
N LEU A 78 -4.80 -0.86 14.10
CA LEU A 78 -3.71 -1.37 14.95
C LEU A 78 -2.52 -0.42 14.86
N GLY A 79 -1.81 -0.24 16.00
CA GLY A 79 -0.70 0.70 16.08
C GLY A 79 -1.16 2.16 16.15
N THR A 80 -0.25 3.08 15.88
CA THR A 80 -0.49 4.51 16.04
C THR A 80 0.08 5.29 14.86
N GLY A 81 -0.70 6.22 14.34
CA GLY A 81 -0.33 7.08 13.22
C GLY A 81 -0.78 6.52 11.87
N GLY A 82 -0.28 7.11 10.81
CA GLY A 82 -0.62 6.84 9.42
C GLY A 82 -0.71 8.13 8.63
N LEU A 83 -1.00 8.03 7.35
CA LEU A 83 -1.12 9.19 6.48
C LEU A 83 -2.28 10.08 6.93
N ASN A 84 -1.98 11.32 7.25
CA ASN A 84 -2.99 12.35 7.60
C ASN A 84 -3.19 13.26 6.39
N SER A 85 -3.81 12.72 5.36
CA SER A 85 -4.14 13.42 4.11
C SER A 85 -5.29 12.75 3.41
N GLY A 86 -6.11 13.52 2.72
CA GLY A 86 -7.06 13.01 1.74
C GLY A 86 -6.32 12.48 0.52
N LEU A 87 -6.86 11.42 -0.09
CA LEU A 87 -6.36 10.87 -1.33
C LEU A 87 -7.11 11.48 -2.51
N GLY A 88 -6.38 12.00 -3.47
CA GLY A 88 -6.94 12.74 -4.61
C GLY A 88 -7.80 11.87 -5.52
N SER A 89 -8.92 12.42 -5.98
CA SER A 89 -9.86 11.74 -6.89
C SER A 89 -9.42 11.73 -8.36
N ALA A 90 -8.42 12.52 -8.71
CA ALA A 90 -7.93 12.64 -10.09
C ALA A 90 -6.70 11.75 -10.38
N GLY A 91 -6.44 10.79 -9.53
CA GLY A 91 -5.25 9.95 -9.52
C GLY A 91 -4.38 10.29 -8.32
N GLU A 92 -3.88 9.27 -7.66
CA GLU A 92 -3.09 9.40 -6.44
C GLU A 92 -2.05 8.31 -6.36
N GLN A 93 -1.00 8.55 -5.62
CA GLN A 93 -0.02 7.55 -5.24
C GLN A 93 0.06 7.43 -3.72
N LEU A 94 0.48 6.26 -3.27
CA LEU A 94 0.75 5.98 -1.87
C LEU A 94 1.96 5.06 -1.77
N PHE A 95 2.98 5.51 -1.06
CA PHE A 95 4.18 4.72 -0.80
C PHE A 95 4.30 4.41 0.69
N ALA A 96 4.68 3.16 0.97
CA ALA A 96 5.13 2.73 2.29
C ALA A 96 6.64 2.49 2.25
N TYR A 97 7.37 3.06 3.19
CA TYR A 97 8.82 2.92 3.24
C TYR A 97 9.36 2.96 4.68
N GLN A 98 10.58 2.49 4.84
CA GLN A 98 11.39 2.64 6.06
C GLN A 98 12.61 3.52 5.76
N GLY A 99 13.34 3.92 6.78
CA GLY A 99 14.44 4.86 6.64
C GLY A 99 13.98 6.31 6.74
N THR A 100 14.50 7.18 5.91
CA THR A 100 14.20 8.62 5.91
C THR A 100 13.61 9.06 4.59
N LEU A 101 13.01 10.24 4.56
CA LEU A 101 12.44 10.83 3.34
C LEU A 101 13.48 11.00 2.22
N THR A 102 14.72 11.25 2.58
CA THR A 102 15.84 11.44 1.63
C THR A 102 16.60 10.15 1.32
N SER A 103 16.36 9.09 2.08
CA SER A 103 16.96 7.77 1.87
C SER A 103 15.94 6.68 2.22
N PRO A 104 14.86 6.56 1.45
CA PRO A 104 13.82 5.59 1.72
C PRO A 104 14.24 4.19 1.29
N THR A 105 13.83 3.20 2.08
CA THR A 105 13.81 1.79 1.70
C THR A 105 12.35 1.42 1.46
N PHE A 106 11.96 1.28 0.22
CA PHE A 106 10.56 1.06 -0.13
C PHE A 106 10.09 -0.34 0.28
N VAL A 107 8.89 -0.40 0.83
CA VAL A 107 8.21 -1.63 1.25
C VAL A 107 7.12 -1.99 0.24
N ALA A 108 6.28 -1.04 -0.09
CA ALA A 108 5.17 -1.20 -1.03
C ALA A 108 4.78 0.15 -1.64
N GLY A 109 4.09 0.09 -2.76
CA GLY A 109 3.56 1.27 -3.42
C GLY A 109 2.28 0.98 -4.20
N TYR A 110 1.53 2.04 -4.44
CA TYR A 110 0.28 2.05 -5.15
C TYR A 110 0.15 3.35 -5.94
N THR A 111 -0.37 3.28 -7.13
CA THR A 111 -0.86 4.48 -7.83
C THR A 111 -2.12 4.18 -8.63
N SER A 112 -3.07 5.08 -8.56
CA SER A 112 -4.20 5.18 -9.50
C SER A 112 -3.93 6.22 -10.60
N GLY A 113 -2.88 7.02 -10.43
CA GLY A 113 -2.42 7.98 -11.43
C GLY A 113 -1.54 7.35 -12.51
N THR A 114 -0.88 8.19 -13.27
CA THR A 114 -0.03 7.77 -14.38
C THR A 114 1.36 7.36 -13.90
N VAL A 115 1.81 6.18 -14.29
CA VAL A 115 3.23 5.81 -14.18
C VAL A 115 3.98 6.40 -15.37
N ILE A 116 5.03 7.15 -15.08
CA ILE A 116 5.89 7.76 -16.09
C ILE A 116 7.32 7.20 -16.01
N THR A 117 7.99 7.16 -17.14
CA THR A 117 9.40 6.75 -17.28
C THR A 117 10.27 7.86 -17.83
N THR A 118 9.66 8.93 -18.25
CA THR A 118 10.33 10.15 -18.78
C THR A 118 9.49 11.38 -18.42
N GLY A 119 10.13 12.54 -18.35
CA GLY A 119 9.43 13.80 -18.09
C GLY A 119 9.32 14.16 -16.62
N VAL A 120 8.52 15.16 -16.33
CA VAL A 120 8.35 15.74 -15.00
C VAL A 120 7.16 15.11 -14.29
N THR A 121 7.32 14.76 -13.03
CA THR A 121 6.23 14.30 -12.18
C THR A 121 5.27 15.43 -11.85
N THR A 122 4.00 15.06 -11.72
CA THR A 122 2.93 15.93 -11.25
C THR A 122 2.31 15.30 -9.99
N SER A 123 1.34 15.95 -9.37
CA SER A 123 0.60 15.38 -8.24
C SER A 123 -0.18 14.10 -8.60
N THR A 124 -0.41 13.84 -9.89
CA THR A 124 -1.15 12.68 -10.39
C THR A 124 -0.29 11.70 -11.19
N SER A 125 1.03 11.88 -11.19
CA SER A 125 1.96 10.99 -11.90
C SER A 125 3.18 10.69 -11.05
N THR A 126 3.74 9.50 -11.20
CA THR A 126 4.93 9.07 -10.46
C THR A 126 5.78 8.12 -11.27
N TYR A 127 7.08 8.12 -11.02
CA TYR A 127 7.94 7.00 -11.41
C TYR A 127 7.75 5.85 -10.41
N VAL A 128 8.09 4.64 -10.82
CA VAL A 128 8.26 3.50 -9.91
C VAL A 128 9.67 3.57 -9.34
N PRO A 129 9.86 3.81 -8.03
CA PRO A 129 11.19 3.89 -7.45
C PRO A 129 11.90 2.54 -7.47
N ALA A 130 13.23 2.57 -7.45
CA ALA A 130 14.03 1.35 -7.27
C ALA A 130 13.64 0.63 -5.98
N GLY A 131 13.56 -0.69 -6.04
CA GLY A 131 13.07 -1.53 -4.95
C GLY A 131 11.58 -1.87 -5.01
N LEU A 132 10.82 -1.18 -5.87
CA LEU A 132 9.45 -1.54 -6.20
C LEU A 132 9.34 -2.11 -7.61
N THR A 133 8.47 -3.10 -7.77
CA THR A 133 8.19 -3.77 -9.05
C THR A 133 6.69 -3.97 -9.18
N SER A 134 6.12 -3.53 -10.29
CA SER A 134 4.69 -3.74 -10.58
C SER A 134 4.36 -5.23 -10.58
N GLY A 135 3.28 -5.59 -9.90
CA GLY A 135 2.85 -6.98 -9.73
C GLY A 135 3.55 -7.76 -8.61
N THR A 136 4.57 -7.17 -7.97
CA THR A 136 5.31 -7.81 -6.85
C THR A 136 5.10 -7.07 -5.54
N ASN A 137 5.37 -5.79 -5.50
CA ASN A 137 5.20 -4.91 -4.35
C ASN A 137 4.72 -3.49 -4.72
N PHE A 138 4.30 -3.32 -5.96
CA PHE A 138 3.73 -2.09 -6.47
C PHE A 138 2.48 -2.40 -7.31
N VAL A 139 1.42 -1.62 -7.09
CA VAL A 139 0.18 -1.69 -7.86
C VAL A 139 0.04 -0.42 -8.68
N ALA A 140 0.01 -0.57 -10.00
CA ALA A 140 -0.30 0.50 -10.94
C ALA A 140 -1.64 0.21 -11.62
N LEU A 141 -2.65 1.00 -11.33
CA LEU A 141 -4.00 0.81 -11.90
C LEU A 141 -4.17 1.47 -13.26
N GLY A 142 -3.21 2.28 -13.67
CA GLY A 142 -3.35 3.17 -14.81
C GLY A 142 -4.09 4.45 -14.42
N ASP A 143 -4.23 5.35 -15.35
CA ASP A 143 -4.86 6.65 -15.14
C ASP A 143 -6.38 6.50 -14.97
N ILE A 144 -6.82 6.18 -13.74
CA ILE A 144 -8.23 6.07 -13.39
C ILE A 144 -8.63 7.16 -12.41
N THR A 145 -9.71 7.83 -12.74
CA THR A 145 -10.34 8.79 -11.84
C THR A 145 -10.99 8.06 -10.66
N PHE A 146 -10.79 8.54 -9.45
CA PHE A 146 -11.31 7.97 -8.20
C PHE A 146 -10.71 6.64 -7.74
N GLY A 147 -9.59 6.21 -8.23
CA GLY A 147 -8.66 5.19 -7.76
C GLY A 147 -9.08 4.25 -6.62
N SER A 148 -10.22 3.60 -6.73
CA SER A 148 -10.67 2.61 -5.76
C SER A 148 -10.33 1.21 -6.26
N SER A 149 -9.79 0.38 -5.39
CA SER A 149 -9.54 -1.02 -5.73
C SER A 149 -9.68 -1.94 -4.52
N TYR A 150 -10.07 -3.18 -4.77
CA TYR A 150 -10.01 -4.23 -3.76
C TYR A 150 -9.74 -5.59 -4.40
N VAL A 151 -9.22 -6.51 -3.63
CA VAL A 151 -8.99 -7.88 -4.09
C VAL A 151 -10.35 -8.58 -4.26
N THR A 152 -10.62 -9.08 -5.46
CA THR A 152 -11.91 -9.71 -5.80
C THR A 152 -11.99 -11.18 -5.46
N ALA A 153 -10.86 -11.88 -5.45
CA ALA A 153 -10.80 -13.29 -5.10
C ALA A 153 -10.55 -13.48 -3.61
N ALA A 154 -11.27 -14.41 -2.99
CA ALA A 154 -10.95 -14.85 -1.64
C ALA A 154 -9.57 -15.52 -1.64
N ILE A 155 -8.70 -15.07 -0.73
CA ILE A 155 -7.36 -15.58 -0.59
C ILE A 155 -7.28 -16.27 0.75
N HIS A 156 -6.98 -17.55 0.77
CA HIS A 156 -7.00 -18.30 2.03
C HIS A 156 -5.61 -18.74 2.46
N ASN A 157 -5.00 -19.65 1.72
CA ASN A 157 -3.73 -20.24 2.11
C ASN A 157 -2.74 -20.12 0.95
N ARG A 158 -1.70 -19.30 1.12
CA ARG A 158 -0.67 -19.07 0.10
C ARG A 158 0.68 -18.90 0.78
N SER A 159 1.75 -19.29 0.08
CA SER A 159 3.09 -18.91 0.47
C SER A 159 3.27 -17.39 0.47
N LEU A 160 4.31 -16.90 1.12
CA LEU A 160 4.62 -15.47 1.13
C LEU A 160 4.77 -14.90 -0.28
N ALA A 161 5.51 -15.59 -1.15
CA ALA A 161 5.74 -15.14 -2.53
C ALA A 161 4.45 -15.13 -3.34
N ASP A 162 3.64 -16.18 -3.25
CA ASP A 162 2.36 -16.28 -3.94
C ASP A 162 1.36 -15.24 -3.43
N MET A 163 1.29 -15.02 -2.12
CA MET A 163 0.40 -14.02 -1.53
C MET A 163 0.77 -12.63 -2.02
N ARG A 164 2.06 -12.31 -2.01
CA ARG A 164 2.57 -11.03 -2.49
C ARG A 164 2.23 -10.80 -3.96
N SER A 165 2.48 -11.76 -4.82
CA SER A 165 2.15 -11.67 -6.25
C SER A 165 0.64 -11.58 -6.49
N HIS A 166 -0.16 -12.33 -5.73
CA HIS A 166 -1.60 -12.33 -5.87
C HIS A 166 -2.22 -10.98 -5.49
N ILE A 167 -1.81 -10.40 -4.38
CA ILE A 167 -2.31 -9.12 -3.89
C ILE A 167 -1.93 -7.96 -4.82
N HIS A 168 -0.76 -8.02 -5.44
CA HIS A 168 -0.26 -6.96 -6.33
C HIS A 168 -0.61 -7.18 -7.81
N ASN A 169 -1.26 -8.27 -8.15
CA ASN A 169 -1.72 -8.52 -9.52
C ASN A 169 -3.02 -7.75 -9.76
N THR A 170 -3.00 -6.79 -10.68
CA THR A 170 -4.18 -5.96 -11.00
C THR A 170 -5.36 -6.76 -11.52
N ALA A 171 -5.15 -7.94 -12.11
CA ALA A 171 -6.22 -8.84 -12.52
C ALA A 171 -7.06 -9.38 -11.34
N ASN A 172 -6.52 -9.38 -10.13
CA ASN A 172 -7.20 -9.79 -8.90
C ASN A 172 -7.84 -8.61 -8.15
N LEU A 173 -7.79 -7.40 -8.70
CA LEU A 173 -8.35 -6.20 -8.10
C LEU A 173 -9.63 -5.80 -8.83
N THR A 174 -10.59 -5.30 -8.09
CA THR A 174 -11.71 -4.54 -8.64
C THR A 174 -11.36 -3.07 -8.58
N THR A 175 -11.50 -2.38 -9.70
CA THR A 175 -11.25 -0.95 -9.82
C THR A 175 -12.53 -0.23 -10.20
N GLY A 176 -12.64 1.02 -9.80
CA GLY A 176 -13.81 1.81 -10.10
C GLY A 176 -13.77 3.18 -9.47
N ASN A 177 -14.84 3.93 -9.63
CA ASN A 177 -15.05 5.21 -8.98
C ASN A 177 -15.92 5.06 -7.71
N THR A 178 -16.11 6.15 -7.00
CA THR A 178 -16.89 6.17 -5.74
C THR A 178 -18.38 5.78 -5.93
N SER A 179 -18.90 5.77 -7.15
CA SER A 179 -20.25 5.29 -7.42
C SER A 179 -20.34 3.77 -7.50
N THR A 180 -19.24 3.10 -7.79
CA THR A 180 -19.16 1.64 -7.91
C THR A 180 -18.53 0.96 -6.69
N ILE A 181 -17.66 1.65 -5.97
CA ILE A 181 -17.00 1.15 -4.78
C ILE A 181 -17.16 2.16 -3.65
N THR A 182 -18.05 1.87 -2.71
CA THR A 182 -18.32 2.75 -1.56
C THR A 182 -17.56 2.31 -0.31
N ASN A 183 -17.31 3.24 0.59
CA ASN A 183 -16.78 2.94 1.92
C ASN A 183 -17.72 1.95 2.63
N GLY A 184 -17.15 0.91 3.22
CA GLY A 184 -17.91 -0.16 3.89
C GLY A 184 -18.27 -1.34 2.97
N SER A 185 -18.12 -1.22 1.65
CA SER A 185 -18.31 -2.33 0.71
C SER A 185 -17.07 -3.25 0.59
N TRP A 186 -16.01 -2.97 1.33
CA TRP A 186 -14.80 -3.79 1.31
C TRP A 186 -15.02 -5.11 2.01
N PRO A 187 -14.86 -6.23 1.30
CA PRO A 187 -14.95 -7.53 1.92
C PRO A 187 -13.91 -7.70 3.02
N THR A 188 -14.28 -8.43 4.06
CA THR A 188 -13.32 -8.92 5.04
C THR A 188 -12.72 -10.20 4.52
N TYR A 189 -11.39 -10.22 4.34
CA TYR A 189 -10.64 -11.41 3.94
C TYR A 189 -9.74 -11.88 5.07
N THR A 190 -9.56 -13.19 5.15
CA THR A 190 -8.54 -13.80 5.99
C THR A 190 -7.36 -14.21 5.11
N PHE A 191 -6.20 -13.62 5.36
CA PHE A 191 -4.96 -13.92 4.67
C PHE A 191 -4.12 -14.86 5.53
N ASN A 192 -3.99 -16.12 5.09
CA ASN A 192 -3.15 -17.10 5.76
C ASN A 192 -1.86 -17.30 4.94
N ILE A 193 -0.76 -16.87 5.51
CA ILE A 193 0.56 -17.05 4.90
C ILE A 193 1.15 -18.33 5.45
N ILE A 194 1.23 -19.35 4.59
CA ILE A 194 1.76 -20.66 4.94
C ILE A 194 3.28 -20.73 4.68
N SER A 195 3.98 -21.52 5.48
CA SER A 195 5.40 -21.78 5.28
C SER A 195 5.65 -22.52 3.98
N ASP A 196 6.71 -22.13 3.28
CA ASP A 196 7.23 -22.86 2.10
C ASP A 196 8.05 -24.09 2.51
N GLU A 197 8.20 -24.36 3.81
CA GLU A 197 8.94 -25.54 4.28
C GLU A 197 8.23 -26.81 3.80
N PRO A 198 8.94 -27.71 3.13
CA PRO A 198 8.39 -29.02 2.80
C PRO A 198 8.07 -29.73 4.12
N THR A 199 6.82 -30.14 4.27
CA THR A 199 6.46 -31.07 5.34
C THR A 199 7.26 -32.34 5.11
N THR A 200 8.36 -32.50 5.83
CA THR A 200 9.09 -33.77 5.91
C THR A 200 8.13 -34.79 6.53
N GLN A 201 7.64 -35.68 5.71
CA GLN A 201 6.97 -36.90 6.17
C GLN A 201 8.00 -37.89 6.71
#